data_526caeda036a679a7a9a447a8971418c
#
_entry.id   526caeda036a679a7a9a447a8971418c
#
_cell.length_a   1.000
_cell.length_b   1.000
_cell.length_c   1.000
_cell.angle_alpha   90.00
_cell.angle_beta   90.00
_cell.angle_gamma   90.00
#
_symmetry.space_group_name_H-M   'P 1'
#
loop_
_entity.id
_entity.type
_entity.pdbx_description
1 polymer ?
#
loop_
_entity_poly.entity_id
_entity_poly.type
_entity_poly.pdbx_seq_one_letter_code
_entity_poly.pdbx_strand_id
1 'polypeptide(L)'
;MLRLVGGPRVPRRLLSRIFQYRVPLLILLLAAIAEVYLHTRKYEVRQPRKELDVPFATSCQVPDLDAPRENAALIMLARNSDLENALRSIVSIEKRFNQWYHYPVVFLNDEPWDEEFIETMRETVSGEARFEVIPQEEWTFPSWMDKDLAKANIAEQGRKGILYAGMETYHHMCRFFSGKFYTLSALSDYKWYWRIEPDVEFYCSITYDPFVEMAKNNKLYGFTISLAEEPATCPTLFRHIADWKESHHIRTTELWKAIIAPSWMPWPLRSLMSLFRHRDKHGDGWSLCHYWSNFEIANLDFFRGHGYQSLYQHLDRAGGFYHERWGDAAVHSLALAMLLDSEKVHHFEDLGYRHDWFYQCPANALDGQLPDSELLGKPSPKVAPEVQGGIGCRCECEGTKTRNYDSYCINKLKQPNTSKKLGVLKWVKNWK
;
A
#
# COMPACT_ATOMS: atom_id res chain seq x y z
N MET A 1 -66.97 -19.16 -22.57
CA MET A 1 -66.44 -20.41 -22.02
C MET A 1 -64.95 -20.47 -22.27
N LEU A 2 -64.17 -20.02 -21.29
CA LEU A 2 -62.70 -20.09 -21.30
C LEU A 2 -62.28 -21.38 -20.63
N ARG A 3 -61.66 -22.29 -21.39
CA ARG A 3 -61.05 -23.52 -20.85
C ARG A 3 -59.75 -23.14 -20.16
N LEU A 4 -59.69 -23.32 -18.82
CA LEU A 4 -58.47 -23.28 -18.05
C LEU A 4 -57.59 -24.46 -18.47
N VAL A 5 -56.44 -24.13 -19.10
CA VAL A 5 -55.38 -25.10 -19.44
C VAL A 5 -54.71 -25.49 -18.13
N GLY A 6 -54.85 -26.75 -17.70
CA GLY A 6 -54.24 -27.27 -16.52
C GLY A 6 -52.70 -27.28 -16.61
N GLY A 7 -52.00 -26.59 -15.73
CA GLY A 7 -50.55 -26.61 -15.64
C GLY A 7 -50.00 -28.01 -15.37
N PRO A 8 -48.72 -28.28 -15.68
CA PRO A 8 -48.12 -29.62 -15.55
C PRO A 8 -48.19 -30.11 -14.09
N ARG A 9 -48.91 -31.18 -13.87
CA ARG A 9 -49.00 -31.86 -12.54
C ARG A 9 -47.70 -32.58 -12.27
N VAL A 10 -46.91 -32.05 -11.31
CA VAL A 10 -45.70 -32.72 -10.82
C VAL A 10 -46.10 -34.12 -10.29
N PRO A 11 -45.44 -35.22 -10.72
CA PRO A 11 -45.82 -36.58 -10.32
C PRO A 11 -45.70 -36.73 -8.80
N ARG A 12 -46.77 -37.23 -8.16
CA ARG A 12 -46.80 -37.46 -6.68
C ARG A 12 -45.60 -38.27 -6.16
N ARG A 13 -45.03 -39.16 -6.97
CA ARG A 13 -43.84 -39.96 -6.66
C ARG A 13 -42.56 -39.09 -6.58
N LEU A 14 -42.47 -38.00 -7.35
CA LEU A 14 -41.34 -37.07 -7.27
C LEU A 14 -41.42 -36.21 -5.99
N LEU A 15 -42.61 -35.78 -5.63
CA LEU A 15 -42.88 -35.06 -4.39
C LEU A 15 -42.58 -35.88 -3.14
N SER A 16 -42.96 -37.18 -3.10
CA SER A 16 -42.67 -38.04 -1.97
C SER A 16 -41.19 -38.31 -1.76
N ARG A 17 -40.42 -38.48 -2.86
CA ARG A 17 -38.97 -38.60 -2.80
C ARG A 17 -38.29 -37.31 -2.31
N ILE A 18 -38.76 -36.17 -2.74
CA ILE A 18 -38.25 -34.85 -2.26
C ILE A 18 -38.53 -34.72 -0.75
N PHE A 19 -39.70 -35.15 -0.27
CA PHE A 19 -40.01 -35.15 1.16
C PHE A 19 -39.11 -36.06 1.99
N GLN A 20 -38.73 -37.23 1.46
CA GLN A 20 -37.87 -38.20 2.13
C GLN A 20 -36.43 -37.65 2.34
N TYR A 21 -35.94 -36.77 1.47
CA TYR A 21 -34.60 -36.18 1.56
C TYR A 21 -34.56 -34.80 2.25
N ARG A 22 -35.71 -34.27 2.70
CA ARG A 22 -35.74 -32.91 3.34
C ARG A 22 -34.90 -32.83 4.61
N VAL A 23 -34.98 -33.83 5.48
CA VAL A 23 -34.21 -33.80 6.73
C VAL A 23 -32.70 -33.90 6.48
N PRO A 24 -32.21 -34.89 5.71
CA PRO A 24 -30.78 -34.96 5.42
C PRO A 24 -30.26 -33.71 4.63
N LEU A 25 -31.04 -33.16 3.70
CA LEU A 25 -30.67 -31.93 3.01
C LEU A 25 -30.59 -30.70 3.95
N LEU A 26 -31.51 -30.59 4.90
CA LEU A 26 -31.48 -29.56 5.93
C LEU A 26 -30.23 -29.68 6.81
N ILE A 27 -29.91 -30.90 7.24
CA ILE A 27 -28.70 -31.15 8.03
C ILE A 27 -27.45 -30.79 7.27
N LEU A 28 -27.34 -31.16 5.99
CA LEU A 28 -26.20 -30.80 5.13
C LEU A 28 -26.10 -29.28 4.95
N LEU A 29 -27.23 -28.60 4.75
CA LEU A 29 -27.25 -27.13 4.64
C LEU A 29 -26.77 -26.45 5.93
N LEU A 30 -27.28 -26.89 7.08
CA LEU A 30 -26.87 -26.36 8.39
C LEU A 30 -25.39 -26.64 8.66
N ALA A 31 -24.90 -27.83 8.30
CA ALA A 31 -23.49 -28.18 8.42
C ALA A 31 -22.61 -27.29 7.51
N ALA A 32 -23.04 -27.02 6.27
CA ALA A 32 -22.35 -26.14 5.35
C ALA A 32 -22.31 -24.68 5.88
N ILE A 33 -23.42 -24.18 6.41
CA ILE A 33 -23.51 -22.85 7.02
C ILE A 33 -22.57 -22.76 8.24
N ALA A 34 -22.61 -23.75 9.11
CA ALA A 34 -21.74 -23.81 10.29
C ALA A 34 -20.25 -23.86 9.90
N GLU A 35 -19.91 -24.65 8.89
CA GLU A 35 -18.53 -24.74 8.37
C GLU A 35 -18.07 -23.40 7.81
N VAL A 36 -18.85 -22.74 6.96
CA VAL A 36 -18.53 -21.42 6.42
C VAL A 36 -18.37 -20.39 7.54
N TYR A 37 -19.25 -20.41 8.53
CA TYR A 37 -19.16 -19.54 9.70
C TYR A 37 -17.85 -19.77 10.47
N LEU A 38 -17.50 -21.01 10.77
CA LEU A 38 -16.26 -21.35 11.47
C LEU A 38 -15.02 -21.00 10.64
N HIS A 39 -15.09 -21.19 9.33
CA HIS A 39 -14.01 -20.81 8.41
C HIS A 39 -13.78 -19.29 8.39
N THR A 40 -14.82 -18.50 8.23
CA THR A 40 -14.70 -17.03 8.20
C THR A 40 -14.20 -16.47 9.53
N ARG A 41 -14.57 -17.11 10.66
CA ARG A 41 -14.08 -16.74 11.99
C ARG A 41 -12.57 -16.86 12.16
N LYS A 42 -11.87 -17.68 11.37
CA LYS A 42 -10.40 -17.79 11.39
C LYS A 42 -9.72 -16.47 11.03
N TYR A 43 -10.37 -15.67 10.19
CA TYR A 43 -9.88 -14.38 9.70
C TYR A 43 -10.51 -13.20 10.45
N GLU A 44 -11.20 -13.45 11.56
CA GLU A 44 -11.67 -12.38 12.42
C GLU A 44 -10.48 -11.67 13.08
N VAL A 45 -10.35 -10.38 12.79
CA VAL A 45 -9.29 -9.54 13.34
C VAL A 45 -9.56 -9.28 14.81
N ARG A 46 -8.56 -9.50 15.65
CA ARG A 46 -8.64 -9.13 17.06
C ARG A 46 -8.47 -7.62 17.19
N GLN A 47 -9.46 -6.98 17.76
CA GLN A 47 -9.41 -5.56 18.06
C GLN A 47 -8.61 -5.32 19.34
N PRO A 48 -7.68 -4.36 19.38
CA PRO A 48 -7.01 -3.98 20.60
C PRO A 48 -7.99 -3.35 21.58
N ARG A 49 -7.66 -3.36 22.87
CA ARG A 49 -8.44 -2.65 23.90
C ARG A 49 -8.33 -1.14 23.77
N LYS A 50 -7.18 -0.66 23.27
CA LYS A 50 -6.87 0.74 22.99
C LYS A 50 -6.37 0.84 21.55
N GLU A 51 -6.46 2.03 20.97
CA GLU A 51 -5.82 2.32 19.69
C GLU A 51 -4.30 2.17 19.83
N LEU A 52 -3.68 1.46 18.87
CA LEU A 52 -2.23 1.20 18.85
C LEU A 52 -1.49 2.12 17.89
N ASP A 53 -2.20 2.80 17.00
CA ASP A 53 -1.64 3.66 15.97
C ASP A 53 -2.30 5.04 16.07
N VAL A 54 -1.71 5.91 16.87
CA VAL A 54 -2.12 7.30 17.03
C VAL A 54 -1.16 8.20 16.26
N PRO A 55 -1.59 9.37 15.75
CA PRO A 55 -0.70 10.34 15.14
C PRO A 55 0.47 10.69 16.06
N PHE A 56 1.67 10.82 15.52
CA PHE A 56 2.86 11.23 16.30
C PHE A 56 2.75 12.66 16.78
N ALA A 57 2.07 13.52 15.98
CA ALA A 57 1.71 14.87 16.37
C ALA A 57 0.25 15.14 16.02
N THR A 58 -0.41 15.99 16.82
CA THR A 58 -1.81 16.42 16.61
C THR A 58 -1.93 17.91 16.40
N SER A 59 -0.84 18.60 16.11
CA SER A 59 -0.75 20.04 15.85
C SER A 59 0.66 20.42 15.46
N CYS A 60 0.90 21.71 15.24
CA CYS A 60 2.28 22.19 15.08
C CYS A 60 3.07 22.04 16.38
N GLN A 61 4.31 21.61 16.23
CA GLN A 61 5.33 21.59 17.28
C GLN A 61 6.49 22.48 16.84
N VAL A 62 7.26 23.01 17.80
CA VAL A 62 8.54 23.64 17.45
C VAL A 62 9.51 22.54 17.05
N PRO A 63 10.06 22.55 15.81
CA PRO A 63 11.02 21.52 15.42
C PRO A 63 12.20 21.46 16.37
N ASP A 64 12.51 20.28 16.88
CA ASP A 64 13.69 20.04 17.70
C ASP A 64 14.90 19.79 16.78
N LEU A 65 15.69 20.83 16.57
CA LEU A 65 16.83 20.80 15.64
C LEU A 65 18.08 20.20 16.28
N ASP A 66 18.14 20.13 17.61
CA ASP A 66 19.27 19.61 18.38
C ASP A 66 19.14 18.12 18.70
N ALA A 67 17.96 17.54 18.49
CA ALA A 67 17.72 16.12 18.73
C ALA A 67 18.58 15.22 17.82
N PRO A 68 19.08 14.08 18.34
CA PRO A 68 19.78 13.10 17.50
C PRO A 68 18.90 12.61 16.35
N ARG A 69 19.47 12.57 15.14
CA ARG A 69 18.82 12.10 13.93
C ARG A 69 18.96 10.59 13.76
N GLU A 70 17.98 10.01 13.07
CA GLU A 70 18.16 8.66 12.53
C GLU A 70 19.05 8.69 11.28
N ASN A 71 19.71 7.57 10.98
CA ASN A 71 20.47 7.42 9.75
C ASN A 71 19.51 7.15 8.59
N ALA A 72 19.09 8.18 7.90
CA ALA A 72 18.00 8.16 6.92
C ALA A 72 18.34 9.00 5.67
N ALA A 73 17.65 8.71 4.57
CA ALA A 73 17.69 9.49 3.35
C ALA A 73 16.29 9.61 2.71
N LEU A 74 16.05 10.71 2.03
CA LEU A 74 14.97 10.87 1.06
C LEU A 74 15.44 10.23 -0.25
N ILE A 75 14.60 9.45 -0.91
CA ILE A 75 14.99 8.72 -2.13
C ILE A 75 14.02 9.08 -3.25
N MET A 76 14.55 9.49 -4.39
CA MET A 76 13.75 9.74 -5.58
C MET A 76 14.31 8.96 -6.78
N LEU A 77 13.45 8.15 -7.40
CA LEU A 77 13.71 7.60 -8.73
C LEU A 77 13.13 8.54 -9.77
N ALA A 78 13.95 9.08 -10.63
CA ALA A 78 13.54 10.03 -11.67
C ALA A 78 14.39 9.87 -12.93
N ARG A 79 13.86 10.27 -14.07
CA ARG A 79 14.61 10.42 -15.31
C ARG A 79 15.04 11.88 -15.48
N ASN A 80 16.01 12.14 -16.34
CA ASN A 80 16.38 13.51 -16.70
C ASN A 80 15.18 14.30 -17.24
N SER A 81 14.29 13.64 -17.98
CA SER A 81 13.04 14.24 -18.51
C SER A 81 12.01 14.62 -17.43
N ASP A 82 12.15 14.13 -16.22
CA ASP A 82 11.22 14.38 -15.12
C ASP A 82 11.61 15.60 -14.28
N LEU A 83 12.63 16.39 -14.70
CA LEU A 83 13.22 17.50 -13.95
C LEU A 83 12.17 18.45 -13.34
N GLU A 84 11.21 18.92 -14.13
CA GLU A 84 10.20 19.87 -13.66
C GLU A 84 9.32 19.28 -12.56
N ASN A 85 8.91 18.02 -12.72
CA ASN A 85 8.07 17.31 -11.76
C ASN A 85 8.85 16.97 -10.49
N ALA A 86 10.08 16.49 -10.64
CA ALA A 86 11.00 16.22 -9.55
C ALA A 86 11.28 17.50 -8.73
N LEU A 87 11.54 18.63 -9.41
CA LEU A 87 11.75 19.91 -8.76
C LEU A 87 10.55 20.35 -7.92
N ARG A 88 9.33 20.22 -8.46
CA ARG A 88 8.10 20.54 -7.70
C ARG A 88 7.97 19.70 -6.44
N SER A 89 8.24 18.41 -6.54
CA SER A 89 8.18 17.49 -5.39
C SER A 89 9.24 17.82 -4.35
N ILE A 90 10.48 18.09 -4.77
CA ILE A 90 11.57 18.45 -3.85
C ILE A 90 11.29 19.81 -3.18
N VAL A 91 10.89 20.84 -3.92
CA VAL A 91 10.50 22.13 -3.34
C VAL A 91 9.37 21.96 -2.30
N SER A 92 8.42 21.08 -2.59
CA SER A 92 7.30 20.80 -1.68
C SER A 92 7.77 20.16 -0.38
N ILE A 93 8.61 19.12 -0.43
CA ILE A 93 9.09 18.44 0.79
C ILE A 93 10.13 19.30 1.54
N GLU A 94 10.96 20.06 0.83
CA GLU A 94 11.88 21.03 1.45
C GLU A 94 11.08 22.06 2.27
N LYS A 95 10.07 22.69 1.66
CA LYS A 95 9.21 23.67 2.32
C LYS A 95 8.51 23.10 3.56
N ARG A 96 8.12 21.83 3.55
CA ARG A 96 7.27 21.22 4.59
C ARG A 96 8.05 20.48 5.67
N PHE A 97 9.28 20.07 5.36
CA PHE A 97 10.05 19.18 6.26
C PHE A 97 11.56 19.44 6.18
N ASN A 98 12.17 19.20 5.02
CA ASN A 98 13.61 18.98 4.98
C ASN A 98 14.46 20.25 5.17
N GLN A 99 13.90 21.44 4.93
CA GLN A 99 14.57 22.71 5.23
C GLN A 99 15.03 22.84 6.69
N TRP A 100 14.42 22.09 7.60
CA TRP A 100 14.78 22.07 9.04
C TRP A 100 15.66 20.91 9.39
N TYR A 101 15.46 19.77 8.71
CA TYR A 101 16.10 18.53 9.10
C TYR A 101 17.32 18.16 8.27
N HIS A 102 17.48 18.71 7.08
CA HIS A 102 18.63 18.57 6.19
C HIS A 102 19.06 17.11 5.93
N TYR A 103 18.10 16.21 5.82
CA TYR A 103 18.37 14.84 5.41
C TYR A 103 18.90 14.81 3.98
N PRO A 104 19.84 13.92 3.65
CA PRO A 104 20.33 13.77 2.29
C PRO A 104 19.20 13.27 1.37
N VAL A 105 19.26 13.70 0.11
CA VAL A 105 18.39 13.22 -0.96
C VAL A 105 19.23 12.43 -1.94
N VAL A 106 18.88 11.17 -2.16
CA VAL A 106 19.53 10.28 -3.13
C VAL A 106 18.63 10.16 -4.35
N PHE A 107 19.08 10.70 -5.47
CA PHE A 107 18.45 10.59 -6.77
C PHE A 107 18.95 9.34 -7.48
N LEU A 108 18.04 8.50 -7.98
CA LEU A 108 18.33 7.27 -8.69
C LEU A 108 17.81 7.38 -10.12
N ASN A 109 18.62 6.97 -11.10
CA ASN A 109 18.26 6.88 -12.50
C ASN A 109 18.90 5.63 -13.12
N ASP A 110 18.30 5.09 -14.17
CA ASP A 110 18.86 3.99 -14.96
C ASP A 110 19.81 4.46 -16.06
N GLU A 111 19.96 5.78 -16.22
CA GLU A 111 20.85 6.44 -17.17
C GLU A 111 21.74 7.48 -16.46
N PRO A 112 22.87 7.92 -17.05
CA PRO A 112 23.65 9.03 -16.53
C PRO A 112 22.82 10.30 -16.38
N TRP A 113 23.11 11.05 -15.33
CA TRP A 113 22.42 12.30 -15.03
C TRP A 113 22.90 13.44 -15.92
N ASP A 114 21.96 14.27 -16.40
CA ASP A 114 22.25 15.53 -17.08
C ASP A 114 22.73 16.59 -16.07
N GLU A 115 23.65 17.46 -16.51
CA GLU A 115 24.20 18.52 -15.65
C GLU A 115 23.10 19.45 -15.14
N GLU A 116 22.13 19.83 -16.01
CA GLU A 116 21.00 20.68 -15.64
C GLU A 116 20.18 20.06 -14.45
N PHE A 117 19.96 18.74 -14.47
CA PHE A 117 19.27 18.06 -13.36
C PHE A 117 20.09 18.12 -12.09
N ILE A 118 21.40 17.85 -12.19
CA ILE A 118 22.32 17.84 -11.04
C ILE A 118 22.39 19.23 -10.40
N GLU A 119 22.62 20.28 -11.19
CA GLU A 119 22.75 21.67 -10.70
C GLU A 119 21.43 22.11 -10.04
N THR A 120 20.31 21.94 -10.73
CA THR A 120 18.98 22.33 -10.22
C THR A 120 18.67 21.67 -8.88
N MET A 121 18.92 20.37 -8.73
CA MET A 121 18.63 19.66 -7.49
C MET A 121 19.60 20.02 -6.37
N ARG A 122 20.90 20.25 -6.67
CA ARG A 122 21.88 20.73 -5.68
C ARG A 122 21.53 22.10 -5.11
N GLU A 123 21.00 22.99 -5.93
CA GLU A 123 20.57 24.31 -5.49
C GLU A 123 19.28 24.28 -4.67
N THR A 124 18.46 23.24 -4.86
CA THR A 124 17.14 23.14 -4.22
C THR A 124 17.17 22.38 -2.89
N VAL A 125 17.99 21.33 -2.79
CA VAL A 125 18.08 20.48 -1.60
C VAL A 125 18.86 21.15 -0.50
N SER A 126 18.29 21.26 0.69
CA SER A 126 18.94 21.85 1.87
C SER A 126 19.99 20.94 2.53
N GLY A 127 19.89 19.63 2.30
CA GLY A 127 20.85 18.61 2.72
C GLY A 127 21.85 18.26 1.62
N GLU A 128 22.46 17.09 1.68
CA GLU A 128 23.32 16.57 0.63
C GLU A 128 22.48 16.00 -0.53
N ALA A 129 22.74 16.45 -1.77
CA ALA A 129 22.15 15.85 -2.98
C ALA A 129 23.13 14.84 -3.59
N ARG A 130 22.75 13.55 -3.61
CA ARG A 130 23.52 12.45 -4.20
C ARG A 130 22.86 11.96 -5.47
N PHE A 131 23.63 11.67 -6.50
CA PHE A 131 23.16 11.25 -7.82
C PHE A 131 23.78 9.91 -8.15
N GLU A 132 22.97 8.89 -8.21
CA GLU A 132 23.39 7.51 -8.42
C GLU A 132 22.80 6.94 -9.71
N VAL A 133 23.59 6.18 -10.42
CA VAL A 133 23.11 5.42 -11.58
C VAL A 133 22.89 3.98 -11.15
N ILE A 134 21.70 3.48 -11.38
CA ILE A 134 21.32 2.10 -11.06
C ILE A 134 22.15 1.16 -11.94
N PRO A 135 22.86 0.15 -11.37
CA PRO A 135 23.58 -0.82 -12.16
C PRO A 135 22.66 -1.52 -13.16
N GLN A 136 23.12 -1.69 -14.41
CA GLN A 136 22.30 -2.23 -15.48
C GLN A 136 21.77 -3.63 -15.17
N GLU A 137 22.51 -4.44 -14.41
CA GLU A 137 22.08 -5.77 -13.96
C GLU A 137 20.87 -5.73 -13.01
N GLU A 138 20.63 -4.60 -12.33
CA GLU A 138 19.48 -4.41 -11.45
C GLU A 138 18.26 -3.87 -12.21
N TRP A 139 18.48 -3.30 -13.41
CA TRP A 139 17.46 -2.66 -14.24
C TRP A 139 17.29 -3.37 -15.60
N THR A 140 17.27 -4.70 -15.59
CA THR A 140 17.09 -5.51 -16.79
C THR A 140 16.34 -6.80 -16.49
N PHE A 141 15.99 -7.54 -17.54
CA PHE A 141 15.39 -8.87 -17.38
C PHE A 141 16.38 -9.81 -16.65
N PRO A 142 15.87 -10.63 -15.71
CA PRO A 142 16.70 -11.67 -15.10
C PRO A 142 17.37 -12.57 -16.14
N SER A 143 18.61 -13.01 -15.86
CA SER A 143 19.38 -13.84 -16.80
C SER A 143 18.74 -15.19 -17.14
N TRP A 144 17.83 -15.68 -16.29
CA TRP A 144 17.11 -16.95 -16.48
C TRP A 144 15.83 -16.77 -17.32
N MET A 145 15.40 -15.54 -17.62
CA MET A 145 14.16 -15.24 -18.32
C MET A 145 14.38 -15.20 -19.83
N ASP A 146 13.46 -15.80 -20.58
CA ASP A 146 13.38 -15.59 -22.01
C ASP A 146 12.89 -14.17 -22.31
N LYS A 147 13.81 -13.33 -22.78
CA LYS A 147 13.55 -11.89 -23.02
C LYS A 147 12.53 -11.66 -24.13
N ASP A 148 12.54 -12.47 -25.17
CA ASP A 148 11.63 -12.31 -26.30
C ASP A 148 10.20 -12.66 -25.89
N LEU A 149 10.04 -13.73 -25.11
CA LEU A 149 8.76 -14.10 -24.51
C LEU A 149 8.27 -13.03 -23.52
N ALA A 150 9.15 -12.48 -22.68
CA ALA A 150 8.80 -11.43 -21.75
C ALA A 150 8.32 -10.17 -22.48
N LYS A 151 9.02 -9.72 -23.52
CA LYS A 151 8.62 -8.59 -24.36
C LYS A 151 7.29 -8.84 -25.09
N ALA A 152 7.08 -10.04 -25.59
CA ALA A 152 5.81 -10.42 -26.21
C ALA A 152 4.66 -10.35 -25.20
N ASN A 153 4.86 -10.80 -23.97
CA ASN A 153 3.88 -10.72 -22.89
C ASN A 153 3.57 -9.27 -22.51
N ILE A 154 4.58 -8.40 -22.37
CA ILE A 154 4.43 -6.97 -22.10
C ILE A 154 3.58 -6.32 -23.21
N ALA A 155 3.91 -6.57 -24.48
CA ALA A 155 3.16 -6.04 -25.60
C ALA A 155 1.69 -6.53 -25.60
N GLU A 156 1.44 -7.80 -25.27
CA GLU A 156 0.09 -8.36 -25.17
C GLU A 156 -0.70 -7.75 -24.02
N GLN A 157 -0.08 -7.55 -22.86
CA GLN A 157 -0.71 -6.88 -21.71
C GLN A 157 -1.08 -5.42 -22.07
N GLY A 158 -0.20 -4.71 -22.80
CA GLY A 158 -0.48 -3.38 -23.32
C GLY A 158 -1.68 -3.36 -24.29
N ARG A 159 -1.76 -4.32 -25.21
CA ARG A 159 -2.93 -4.47 -26.12
C ARG A 159 -4.22 -4.75 -25.38
N LYS A 160 -4.17 -5.44 -24.25
CA LYS A 160 -5.33 -5.69 -23.37
C LYS A 160 -5.73 -4.47 -22.55
N GLY A 161 -4.99 -3.37 -22.63
CA GLY A 161 -5.27 -2.15 -21.87
C GLY A 161 -5.01 -2.28 -20.37
N ILE A 162 -4.16 -3.22 -19.93
CA ILE A 162 -3.77 -3.33 -18.52
C ILE A 162 -2.88 -2.13 -18.18
N LEU A 163 -3.20 -1.46 -17.09
CA LEU A 163 -2.58 -0.20 -16.67
C LEU A 163 -1.04 -0.30 -16.61
N TYR A 164 -0.35 0.53 -17.41
CA TYR A 164 1.11 0.60 -17.56
C TYR A 164 1.80 -0.69 -18.02
N ALA A 165 1.05 -1.77 -18.29
CA ALA A 165 1.63 -3.08 -18.58
C ALA A 165 2.26 -3.21 -19.98
N GLY A 166 2.07 -2.22 -20.86
CA GLY A 166 2.77 -2.13 -22.14
C GLY A 166 4.16 -1.46 -22.08
N MET A 167 4.59 -0.99 -20.90
CA MET A 167 5.81 -0.23 -20.72
C MET A 167 6.88 -1.10 -20.04
N GLU A 168 7.91 -1.53 -20.79
CA GLU A 168 9.00 -2.40 -20.28
C GLU A 168 9.68 -1.78 -19.04
N THR A 169 9.96 -0.48 -19.08
CA THR A 169 10.59 0.25 -17.97
C THR A 169 9.76 0.23 -16.69
N TYR A 170 8.42 0.21 -16.80
CA TYR A 170 7.55 0.12 -15.64
C TYR A 170 7.65 -1.24 -14.96
N HIS A 171 7.79 -2.33 -15.73
CA HIS A 171 8.03 -3.67 -15.18
C HIS A 171 9.40 -3.76 -14.47
N HIS A 172 10.43 -3.15 -15.04
CA HIS A 172 11.75 -3.04 -14.38
C HIS A 172 11.65 -2.27 -13.06
N MET A 173 10.97 -1.13 -13.05
CA MET A 173 10.74 -0.31 -11.86
C MET A 173 10.01 -1.08 -10.76
N CYS A 174 8.90 -1.77 -11.08
CA CYS A 174 8.17 -2.59 -10.10
C CYS A 174 9.04 -3.71 -9.52
N ARG A 175 9.82 -4.41 -10.36
CA ARG A 175 10.75 -5.44 -9.92
C ARG A 175 11.86 -4.86 -9.03
N PHE A 176 12.43 -3.73 -9.42
CA PHE A 176 13.48 -3.03 -8.70
C PHE A 176 13.03 -2.63 -7.29
N PHE A 177 11.95 -1.88 -7.18
CA PHE A 177 11.41 -1.48 -5.87
C PHE A 177 10.90 -2.66 -5.03
N SER A 178 10.48 -3.76 -5.65
CA SER A 178 10.06 -4.94 -4.89
C SER A 178 11.21 -5.65 -4.16
N GLY A 179 12.50 -5.41 -4.53
CA GLY A 179 13.57 -6.14 -3.85
C GLY A 179 14.99 -5.65 -4.10
N LYS A 180 15.33 -5.24 -5.31
CA LYS A 180 16.70 -4.84 -5.69
C LYS A 180 17.12 -3.51 -5.06
N PHE A 181 16.20 -2.59 -4.98
CA PHE A 181 16.38 -1.27 -4.37
C PHE A 181 17.07 -1.34 -3.01
N TYR A 182 16.64 -2.23 -2.13
CA TYR A 182 17.12 -2.30 -0.74
C TYR A 182 18.57 -2.73 -0.60
N THR A 183 19.13 -3.36 -1.61
CA THR A 183 20.49 -3.90 -1.63
C THR A 183 21.47 -3.07 -2.43
N LEU A 184 21.03 -1.90 -2.94
CA LEU A 184 21.93 -0.97 -3.61
C LEU A 184 23.05 -0.51 -2.68
N SER A 185 24.28 -0.47 -3.20
CA SER A 185 25.45 0.02 -2.47
C SER A 185 25.29 1.48 -2.04
N ALA A 186 24.65 2.30 -2.86
CA ALA A 186 24.35 3.69 -2.55
C ALA A 186 23.50 3.88 -1.28
N LEU A 187 22.76 2.86 -0.89
CA LEU A 187 21.89 2.89 0.30
C LEU A 187 22.45 2.11 1.50
N SER A 188 23.64 1.49 1.37
CA SER A 188 24.22 0.59 2.39
C SER A 188 24.33 1.23 3.77
N ASP A 189 24.64 2.52 3.81
CA ASP A 189 24.89 3.27 5.04
C ASP A 189 23.60 3.71 5.74
N TYR A 190 22.46 3.71 5.04
CA TYR A 190 21.20 4.17 5.61
C TYR A 190 20.42 3.03 6.27
N LYS A 191 19.73 3.36 7.35
CA LYS A 191 18.81 2.48 8.07
C LYS A 191 17.36 2.76 7.69
N TRP A 192 17.04 4.00 7.32
CA TRP A 192 15.70 4.44 6.96
C TRP A 192 15.69 5.11 5.60
N TYR A 193 14.55 5.05 4.93
CA TYR A 193 14.31 5.84 3.73
C TYR A 193 12.90 6.44 3.73
N TRP A 194 12.77 7.52 3.00
CA TRP A 194 11.50 8.11 2.62
C TRP A 194 11.44 8.21 1.11
N ARG A 195 10.55 7.43 0.47
CA ARG A 195 10.35 7.46 -0.97
C ARG A 195 9.56 8.69 -1.36
N ILE A 196 10.11 9.47 -2.26
CA ILE A 196 9.53 10.65 -2.90
C ILE A 196 9.45 10.35 -4.39
N GLU A 197 8.27 10.48 -4.98
CA GLU A 197 8.11 10.34 -6.43
C GLU A 197 8.13 11.74 -7.08
N PRO A 198 8.49 11.86 -8.37
CA PRO A 198 8.12 13.02 -9.17
C PRO A 198 6.58 13.19 -9.16
N ASP A 199 6.08 14.45 -9.23
CA ASP A 199 4.63 14.77 -9.20
C ASP A 199 3.89 14.60 -7.87
N VAL A 200 4.59 14.46 -6.75
CA VAL A 200 3.96 14.47 -5.44
C VAL A 200 3.96 15.86 -4.81
N GLU A 201 3.03 16.10 -3.91
CA GLU A 201 2.92 17.36 -3.19
C GLU A 201 2.60 17.12 -1.71
N PHE A 202 3.31 17.86 -0.85
CA PHE A 202 3.08 17.85 0.60
C PHE A 202 2.35 19.12 1.00
N TYR A 203 1.24 18.98 1.73
CA TYR A 203 0.35 20.10 2.06
C TYR A 203 0.50 20.62 3.48
N CYS A 204 0.95 19.79 4.43
CA CYS A 204 1.07 20.16 5.84
C CYS A 204 2.54 20.35 6.23
N SER A 205 2.82 21.25 7.17
CA SER A 205 4.13 21.33 7.80
C SER A 205 4.36 20.11 8.69
N ILE A 206 5.54 19.49 8.55
CA ILE A 206 5.93 18.29 9.29
C ILE A 206 7.00 18.74 10.28
N THR A 207 6.54 19.16 11.46
CA THR A 207 7.35 19.85 12.46
C THR A 207 7.99 18.94 13.51
N TYR A 208 7.91 17.63 13.27
CA TYR A 208 8.62 16.58 14.01
C TYR A 208 9.43 15.73 13.03
N ASP A 209 10.39 14.97 13.55
CA ASP A 209 11.18 14.05 12.74
C ASP A 209 10.47 12.69 12.62
N PRO A 210 9.90 12.33 11.46
CA PRO A 210 9.15 11.08 11.31
C PRO A 210 10.02 9.83 11.45
N PHE A 211 11.32 9.90 11.11
CA PHE A 211 12.24 8.77 11.27
C PHE A 211 12.49 8.49 12.75
N VAL A 212 12.72 9.54 13.53
CA VAL A 212 12.93 9.45 14.98
C VAL A 212 11.66 8.92 15.66
N GLU A 213 10.48 9.42 15.29
CA GLU A 213 9.23 8.95 15.87
C GLU A 213 8.91 7.51 15.48
N MET A 214 9.17 7.11 14.24
CA MET A 214 9.07 5.71 13.80
C MET A 214 9.96 4.80 14.64
N ALA A 215 11.23 5.19 14.84
CA ALA A 215 12.20 4.43 15.63
C ALA A 215 11.78 4.32 17.10
N LYS A 216 11.44 5.44 17.75
CA LYS A 216 10.99 5.50 19.17
C LYS A 216 9.75 4.62 19.40
N ASN A 217 8.81 4.60 18.45
CA ASN A 217 7.57 3.85 18.56
C ASN A 217 7.69 2.44 17.96
N ASN A 218 8.91 1.98 17.64
CA ASN A 218 9.19 0.63 17.12
C ASN A 218 8.38 0.29 15.88
N LYS A 219 8.11 1.30 15.04
CA LYS A 219 7.47 1.15 13.73
C LYS A 219 8.52 0.77 12.70
N LEU A 220 8.11 0.08 11.63
CA LEU A 220 9.00 -0.34 10.55
C LEU A 220 8.54 0.14 9.18
N TYR A 221 7.26 0.48 9.04
CA TYR A 221 6.66 0.93 7.78
C TYR A 221 5.60 1.99 8.05
N GLY A 222 5.65 3.08 7.30
CA GLY A 222 4.70 4.18 7.38
C GLY A 222 4.14 4.53 6.02
N PHE A 223 2.85 4.85 5.96
CA PHE A 223 2.12 5.16 4.73
C PHE A 223 1.12 6.31 4.94
N THR A 224 0.64 6.89 3.85
CA THR A 224 -0.43 7.90 3.85
C THR A 224 -1.71 7.37 3.22
N ILE A 225 -1.65 6.95 1.95
CA ILE A 225 -2.80 6.52 1.16
C ILE A 225 -2.77 4.99 0.97
N SER A 226 -3.93 4.39 0.91
CA SER A 226 -4.13 2.98 0.59
C SER A 226 -5.25 2.84 -0.44
N LEU A 227 -5.02 1.99 -1.44
CA LEU A 227 -5.91 1.80 -2.58
C LEU A 227 -6.20 0.31 -2.79
N ALA A 228 -7.18 0.02 -3.64
CA ALA A 228 -7.36 -1.31 -4.21
C ALA A 228 -6.50 -1.45 -5.47
N GLU A 229 -5.74 -2.54 -5.57
CA GLU A 229 -4.96 -2.87 -6.76
C GLU A 229 -5.88 -3.14 -7.96
N GLU A 230 -5.41 -2.77 -9.14
CA GLU A 230 -6.07 -3.12 -10.39
C GLU A 230 -6.04 -4.65 -10.60
N PRO A 231 -7.20 -5.34 -10.62
CA PRO A 231 -7.21 -6.81 -10.59
C PRO A 231 -6.51 -7.47 -11.79
N ALA A 232 -6.43 -6.79 -12.92
CA ALA A 232 -5.83 -7.34 -14.13
C ALA A 232 -4.30 -7.43 -14.05
N THR A 233 -3.66 -6.68 -13.14
CA THR A 233 -2.20 -6.55 -13.04
C THR A 233 -1.54 -7.71 -12.33
N CYS A 234 -2.23 -8.33 -11.35
CA CYS A 234 -1.63 -9.31 -10.45
C CYS A 234 -2.51 -10.57 -10.20
N PRO A 235 -3.03 -11.23 -11.25
CA PRO A 235 -3.97 -12.35 -11.12
C PRO A 235 -3.50 -13.46 -10.21
N THR A 236 -2.18 -13.76 -10.18
CA THR A 236 -1.62 -14.90 -9.44
C THR A 236 -0.73 -14.52 -8.25
N LEU A 237 -0.37 -13.24 -8.08
CA LEU A 237 0.54 -12.77 -7.03
C LEU A 237 0.16 -13.28 -5.63
N PHE A 238 -1.12 -13.13 -5.27
CA PHE A 238 -1.60 -13.55 -3.95
C PHE A 238 -1.37 -15.04 -3.70
N ARG A 239 -1.58 -15.89 -4.72
CA ARG A 239 -1.32 -17.33 -4.62
C ARG A 239 0.15 -17.63 -4.32
N HIS A 240 1.07 -17.03 -5.07
CA HIS A 240 2.50 -17.22 -4.86
C HIS A 240 2.93 -16.85 -3.45
N ILE A 241 2.42 -15.73 -2.92
CA ILE A 241 2.75 -15.30 -1.55
C ILE A 241 2.10 -16.21 -0.50
N ALA A 242 0.83 -16.62 -0.69
CA ALA A 242 0.15 -17.51 0.22
C ALA A 242 0.79 -18.91 0.27
N ASP A 243 1.21 -19.45 -0.87
CA ASP A 243 1.92 -20.73 -0.97
C ASP A 243 3.30 -20.64 -0.31
N TRP A 244 4.03 -19.54 -0.52
CA TRP A 244 5.31 -19.29 0.15
C TRP A 244 5.12 -19.20 1.67
N LYS A 245 4.11 -18.45 2.13
CA LYS A 245 3.75 -18.34 3.56
C LYS A 245 3.54 -19.70 4.20
N GLU A 246 2.76 -20.56 3.52
CA GLU A 246 2.45 -21.88 4.04
C GLU A 246 3.66 -22.81 4.05
N SER A 247 4.46 -22.82 2.97
CA SER A 247 5.66 -23.66 2.87
C SER A 247 6.75 -23.31 3.90
N HIS A 248 6.79 -22.05 4.33
CA HIS A 248 7.72 -21.57 5.36
C HIS A 248 7.10 -21.52 6.77
N HIS A 249 5.88 -22.06 6.95
CA HIS A 249 5.19 -22.11 8.23
C HIS A 249 5.05 -20.75 8.94
N ILE A 250 4.91 -19.66 8.15
CA ILE A 250 4.77 -18.32 8.70
C ILE A 250 3.43 -18.19 9.42
N ARG A 251 3.46 -17.72 10.66
CA ARG A 251 2.24 -17.50 11.45
C ARG A 251 1.32 -16.47 10.78
N THR A 252 0.03 -16.59 11.02
CA THR A 252 -0.96 -15.64 10.53
C THR A 252 -1.04 -14.43 11.47
N THR A 253 -0.68 -13.27 10.97
CA THR A 253 -0.74 -11.98 11.68
C THR A 253 -2.16 -11.40 11.65
N GLU A 254 -2.43 -10.38 12.47
CA GLU A 254 -3.71 -9.65 12.40
C GLU A 254 -3.84 -8.83 11.10
N LEU A 255 -2.71 -8.30 10.56
CA LEU A 255 -2.70 -7.64 9.25
C LEU A 255 -3.07 -8.62 8.13
N TRP A 256 -2.50 -9.83 8.14
CA TRP A 256 -2.87 -10.85 7.15
C TRP A 256 -4.36 -11.15 7.20
N LYS A 257 -4.92 -11.32 8.40
CA LYS A 257 -6.37 -11.53 8.55
C LYS A 257 -7.19 -10.38 7.99
N ALA A 258 -6.73 -9.14 8.20
CA ALA A 258 -7.43 -7.95 7.73
C ALA A 258 -7.54 -7.89 6.20
N ILE A 259 -6.50 -8.32 5.48
CA ILE A 259 -6.46 -8.27 4.01
C ILE A 259 -7.13 -9.46 3.33
N ILE A 260 -7.39 -10.56 4.05
CA ILE A 260 -8.05 -11.73 3.48
C ILE A 260 -9.53 -11.45 3.21
N ALA A 261 -10.02 -11.97 2.09
CA ALA A 261 -11.42 -12.09 1.74
C ALA A 261 -11.81 -13.58 1.81
N PRO A 262 -12.27 -14.09 2.97
CA PRO A 262 -12.58 -15.51 3.14
C PRO A 262 -13.63 -15.98 2.14
N SER A 263 -13.47 -17.19 1.63
CA SER A 263 -14.46 -17.80 0.75
C SER A 263 -15.73 -18.14 1.52
N TRP A 264 -16.87 -17.80 0.93
CA TRP A 264 -18.19 -18.20 1.43
C TRP A 264 -18.62 -19.60 0.96
N MET A 265 -17.81 -20.25 0.10
CA MET A 265 -18.07 -21.61 -0.34
C MET A 265 -17.74 -22.60 0.78
N PRO A 266 -18.63 -23.57 1.08
CA PRO A 266 -18.36 -24.60 2.07
C PRO A 266 -17.31 -25.60 1.56
N TRP A 267 -16.57 -26.19 2.48
CA TRP A 267 -15.73 -27.35 2.18
C TRP A 267 -16.60 -28.56 1.73
N PRO A 268 -16.21 -29.37 0.71
CA PRO A 268 -14.97 -29.30 -0.05
C PRO A 268 -15.02 -28.39 -1.30
N LEU A 269 -16.15 -27.77 -1.60
CA LEU A 269 -16.34 -26.96 -2.81
C LEU A 269 -15.45 -25.71 -2.83
N ARG A 270 -14.97 -25.26 -1.66
CA ARG A 270 -14.10 -24.09 -1.54
C ARG A 270 -12.84 -24.22 -2.37
N SER A 271 -12.24 -25.39 -2.47
CA SER A 271 -11.04 -25.62 -3.28
C SER A 271 -11.23 -25.30 -4.76
N LEU A 272 -12.47 -25.38 -5.28
CA LEU A 272 -12.77 -24.98 -6.66
C LEU A 272 -12.57 -23.48 -6.88
N MET A 273 -12.69 -22.67 -5.82
CA MET A 273 -12.45 -21.24 -5.89
C MET A 273 -10.98 -20.92 -6.21
N SER A 274 -10.05 -21.84 -5.97
CA SER A 274 -8.64 -21.68 -6.35
C SER A 274 -8.41 -21.55 -7.87
N LEU A 275 -9.38 -21.92 -8.70
CA LEU A 275 -9.34 -21.73 -10.15
C LEU A 275 -9.51 -20.26 -10.59
N PHE A 276 -9.95 -19.41 -9.66
CA PHE A 276 -10.16 -17.98 -9.93
C PHE A 276 -8.94 -17.15 -9.53
N ARG A 277 -8.83 -15.96 -10.13
CA ARG A 277 -7.78 -14.99 -9.85
C ARG A 277 -7.81 -14.52 -8.39
N HIS A 278 -6.68 -14.05 -7.89
CA HIS A 278 -6.51 -13.49 -6.54
C HIS A 278 -6.93 -14.44 -5.40
N ARG A 279 -6.86 -15.74 -5.65
CA ARG A 279 -7.18 -16.76 -4.66
C ARG A 279 -6.01 -17.68 -4.40
N ASP A 280 -5.88 -18.07 -3.13
CA ASP A 280 -4.93 -19.09 -2.72
C ASP A 280 -5.41 -20.51 -3.13
N LYS A 281 -4.61 -21.52 -2.85
CA LYS A 281 -4.96 -22.93 -3.15
C LYS A 281 -6.15 -23.46 -2.33
N HIS A 282 -6.50 -22.79 -1.23
CA HIS A 282 -7.64 -23.13 -0.39
C HIS A 282 -8.92 -22.41 -0.80
N GLY A 283 -8.85 -21.49 -1.77
CA GLY A 283 -9.97 -20.75 -2.32
C GLY A 283 -10.28 -19.43 -1.59
N ASP A 284 -9.49 -19.04 -0.60
CA ASP A 284 -9.60 -17.75 0.03
C ASP A 284 -8.97 -16.67 -0.85
N GLY A 285 -9.48 -15.45 -0.77
CA GLY A 285 -9.06 -14.34 -1.61
C GLY A 285 -8.29 -13.27 -0.87
N TRP A 286 -7.63 -12.41 -1.64
CA TRP A 286 -7.09 -11.14 -1.20
C TRP A 286 -8.09 -10.02 -1.51
N SER A 287 -8.22 -9.05 -0.61
CA SER A 287 -9.10 -7.88 -0.76
C SER A 287 -8.60 -6.88 -1.81
N LEU A 288 -7.42 -7.10 -2.40
CA LEU A 288 -6.68 -6.21 -3.29
C LEU A 288 -6.17 -4.93 -2.61
N CYS A 289 -6.43 -4.73 -1.32
CA CYS A 289 -5.94 -3.57 -0.61
C CYS A 289 -4.42 -3.59 -0.48
N HIS A 290 -3.81 -2.44 -0.82
CA HIS A 290 -2.39 -2.21 -0.67
C HIS A 290 -2.10 -0.81 -0.11
N TYR A 291 -0.94 -0.64 0.52
CA TYR A 291 -0.33 0.65 0.79
C TYR A 291 0.19 1.22 -0.53
N TRP A 292 -0.11 2.48 -0.81
CA TRP A 292 0.34 3.09 -2.06
C TRP A 292 1.79 3.53 -1.94
N SER A 293 2.70 2.79 -2.56
CA SER A 293 4.16 2.83 -2.32
C SER A 293 4.87 4.08 -2.84
N ASN A 294 4.17 4.98 -3.53
CA ASN A 294 4.75 6.28 -3.89
C ASN A 294 5.01 7.19 -2.67
N PHE A 295 4.46 6.84 -1.53
CA PHE A 295 4.84 7.36 -0.22
C PHE A 295 5.16 6.19 0.70
N GLU A 296 6.41 6.09 1.09
CA GLU A 296 6.87 5.11 2.09
C GLU A 296 7.91 5.75 2.99
N ILE A 297 7.73 5.69 4.31
CA ILE A 297 8.80 5.88 5.29
C ILE A 297 9.04 4.52 5.91
N ALA A 298 10.20 3.92 5.65
CA ALA A 298 10.40 2.55 6.07
C ALA A 298 11.84 2.22 6.48
N ASN A 299 11.94 1.16 7.28
CA ASN A 299 13.21 0.64 7.75
C ASN A 299 13.82 -0.29 6.71
N LEU A 300 15.01 0.04 6.20
CA LEU A 300 15.73 -0.74 5.19
C LEU A 300 16.14 -2.12 5.69
N ASP A 301 16.44 -2.27 6.98
CA ASP A 301 16.87 -3.56 7.54
C ASP A 301 15.76 -4.61 7.50
N PHE A 302 14.49 -4.20 7.58
CA PHE A 302 13.36 -5.11 7.39
C PHE A 302 13.37 -5.71 5.98
N PHE A 303 13.52 -4.84 4.97
CA PHE A 303 13.52 -5.26 3.56
C PHE A 303 14.81 -6.00 3.15
N ARG A 304 15.93 -5.71 3.80
CA ARG A 304 17.20 -6.46 3.65
C ARG A 304 17.17 -7.80 4.37
N GLY A 305 16.25 -7.96 5.33
CA GLY A 305 16.14 -9.16 6.16
C GLY A 305 15.84 -10.41 5.35
N HIS A 306 16.36 -11.55 5.81
CA HIS A 306 16.22 -12.84 5.13
C HIS A 306 14.76 -13.20 4.78
N GLY A 307 13.80 -12.90 5.65
CA GLY A 307 12.38 -13.21 5.42
C GLY A 307 11.85 -12.51 4.17
N TYR A 308 12.08 -11.19 4.06
CA TYR A 308 11.62 -10.41 2.91
C TYR A 308 12.40 -10.79 1.64
N GLN A 309 13.73 -10.86 1.70
CA GLN A 309 14.56 -11.18 0.53
C GLN A 309 14.30 -12.58 -0.01
N SER A 310 14.04 -13.56 0.85
CA SER A 310 13.68 -14.92 0.43
C SER A 310 12.31 -14.94 -0.28
N LEU A 311 11.33 -14.19 0.21
CA LEU A 311 10.06 -14.00 -0.47
C LEU A 311 10.25 -13.32 -1.83
N TYR A 312 11.01 -12.22 -1.87
CA TYR A 312 11.28 -11.52 -3.12
C TYR A 312 11.94 -12.46 -4.16
N GLN A 313 12.94 -13.24 -3.77
CA GLN A 313 13.58 -14.21 -4.67
C GLN A 313 12.60 -15.27 -5.20
N HIS A 314 11.65 -15.71 -4.36
CA HIS A 314 10.59 -16.61 -4.80
C HIS A 314 9.69 -15.95 -5.87
N LEU A 315 9.28 -14.71 -5.65
CA LEU A 315 8.45 -13.95 -6.60
C LEU A 315 9.22 -13.61 -7.88
N ASP A 316 10.50 -13.25 -7.77
CA ASP A 316 11.34 -12.95 -8.91
C ASP A 316 11.46 -14.18 -9.84
N ARG A 317 11.71 -15.36 -9.26
CA ARG A 317 11.77 -16.63 -10.01
C ARG A 317 10.41 -17.02 -10.61
N ALA A 318 9.28 -16.63 -10.02
CA ALA A 318 7.97 -16.87 -10.59
C ALA A 318 7.72 -16.04 -11.86
N GLY A 319 8.47 -14.95 -12.06
CA GLY A 319 8.46 -14.15 -13.29
C GLY A 319 7.24 -13.25 -13.48
N GLY A 320 6.39 -13.12 -12.48
CA GLY A 320 5.13 -12.39 -12.59
C GLY A 320 5.30 -10.88 -12.77
N PHE A 321 6.48 -10.32 -12.49
CA PHE A 321 6.81 -8.95 -12.82
C PHE A 321 6.73 -8.68 -14.34
N TYR A 322 6.95 -9.67 -15.18
CA TYR A 322 6.95 -9.56 -16.65
C TYR A 322 5.85 -10.37 -17.33
N HIS A 323 5.49 -11.53 -16.77
CA HIS A 323 4.40 -12.37 -17.33
C HIS A 323 3.01 -11.83 -16.96
N GLU A 324 2.93 -11.14 -15.84
CA GLU A 324 1.85 -10.28 -15.39
C GLU A 324 2.42 -8.85 -15.25
N ARG A 325 1.81 -8.00 -14.42
CA ARG A 325 2.33 -6.68 -14.10
C ARG A 325 2.31 -6.50 -12.57
N TRP A 326 3.00 -7.39 -11.85
CA TRP A 326 3.08 -7.26 -10.39
C TRP A 326 3.71 -5.93 -10.01
N GLY A 327 2.98 -5.13 -9.22
CA GLY A 327 3.45 -3.86 -8.69
C GLY A 327 4.13 -4.03 -7.34
N ASP A 328 5.12 -3.18 -7.07
CA ASP A 328 5.82 -3.13 -5.78
C ASP A 328 4.87 -2.83 -4.61
N ALA A 329 3.88 -1.94 -4.77
CA ALA A 329 2.86 -1.65 -3.76
C ALA A 329 2.11 -2.90 -3.29
N ALA A 330 1.71 -3.77 -4.23
CA ALA A 330 1.05 -5.03 -3.93
C ALA A 330 1.99 -6.04 -3.24
N VAL A 331 3.23 -6.13 -3.71
CA VAL A 331 4.27 -7.01 -3.13
C VAL A 331 4.59 -6.57 -1.70
N HIS A 332 4.87 -5.27 -1.48
CA HIS A 332 5.15 -4.72 -0.15
C HIS A 332 3.99 -4.99 0.81
N SER A 333 2.78 -4.67 0.41
CA SER A 333 1.60 -4.79 1.27
C SER A 333 1.33 -6.22 1.71
N LEU A 334 1.43 -7.18 0.81
CA LEU A 334 1.26 -8.60 1.13
C LEU A 334 2.42 -9.12 1.99
N ALA A 335 3.66 -8.70 1.73
CA ALA A 335 4.82 -9.06 2.52
C ALA A 335 4.73 -8.49 3.94
N LEU A 336 4.40 -7.20 4.08
CA LEU A 336 4.21 -6.53 5.37
C LEU A 336 3.09 -7.20 6.18
N ALA A 337 1.94 -7.48 5.54
CA ALA A 337 0.84 -8.15 6.20
C ALA A 337 1.19 -9.56 6.66
N MET A 338 2.08 -10.26 5.96
CA MET A 338 2.53 -11.60 6.29
C MET A 338 3.61 -11.63 7.38
N LEU A 339 4.57 -10.69 7.32
CA LEU A 339 5.81 -10.74 8.11
C LEU A 339 5.79 -9.83 9.35
N LEU A 340 4.91 -8.81 9.40
CA LEU A 340 4.86 -7.85 10.50
C LEU A 340 3.59 -8.00 11.34
N ASP A 341 3.75 -7.71 12.63
CA ASP A 341 2.63 -7.39 13.49
C ASP A 341 2.09 -6.00 13.18
N SER A 342 0.79 -5.80 13.35
CA SER A 342 0.10 -4.56 12.97
C SER A 342 0.64 -3.31 13.67
N GLU A 343 1.17 -3.47 14.89
CA GLU A 343 1.80 -2.38 15.65
C GLU A 343 3.08 -1.83 15.00
N LYS A 344 3.68 -2.56 14.04
CA LYS A 344 4.88 -2.13 13.31
C LYS A 344 4.58 -1.21 12.12
N VAL A 345 3.31 -1.06 11.77
CA VAL A 345 2.86 -0.20 10.67
C VAL A 345 2.24 1.06 11.24
N HIS A 346 2.54 2.22 10.63
CA HIS A 346 2.03 3.52 11.00
C HIS A 346 1.29 4.19 9.86
N HIS A 347 0.12 4.76 10.13
CA HIS A 347 -0.60 5.61 9.19
C HIS A 347 -0.37 7.07 9.54
N PHE A 348 0.35 7.80 8.70
CA PHE A 348 0.58 9.24 8.85
C PHE A 348 -0.68 10.03 8.51
N GLU A 349 -1.66 10.04 9.41
CA GLU A 349 -2.93 10.75 9.23
C GLU A 349 -2.77 12.27 9.25
N ASP A 350 -1.74 12.76 9.93
CA ASP A 350 -1.41 14.17 10.13
C ASP A 350 -0.68 14.79 8.94
N LEU A 351 -0.13 13.98 8.03
CA LEU A 351 0.54 14.47 6.85
C LEU A 351 -0.44 14.74 5.71
N GLY A 352 -0.37 15.93 5.13
CA GLY A 352 -1.04 16.25 3.89
C GLY A 352 -0.20 15.80 2.70
N TYR A 353 -0.76 14.95 1.84
CA TYR A 353 -0.06 14.35 0.71
C TYR A 353 -0.96 14.19 -0.51
N ARG A 354 -0.41 14.43 -1.69
CA ARG A 354 -1.07 14.20 -2.97
C ARG A 354 -0.14 13.51 -3.97
N HIS A 355 -0.69 12.58 -4.73
CA HIS A 355 -0.14 12.10 -5.98
C HIS A 355 -1.30 11.90 -6.96
N ASP A 356 -1.18 12.39 -8.17
CA ASP A 356 -2.26 12.42 -9.17
C ASP A 356 -3.57 13.02 -8.62
N TRP A 357 -4.64 12.23 -8.69
CA TRP A 357 -5.99 12.57 -8.23
C TRP A 357 -6.25 12.19 -6.77
N PHE A 358 -5.35 11.42 -6.16
CA PHE A 358 -5.51 10.93 -4.80
C PHE A 358 -4.76 11.83 -3.83
N TYR A 359 -5.45 12.21 -2.78
CA TYR A 359 -4.87 13.07 -1.75
C TYR A 359 -5.40 12.71 -0.37
N GLN A 360 -4.57 12.94 0.61
CA GLN A 360 -4.90 12.97 2.01
C GLN A 360 -4.64 14.39 2.51
N CYS A 361 -5.63 15.01 3.16
CA CYS A 361 -5.46 16.30 3.75
C CYS A 361 -6.20 16.38 5.09
N PRO A 362 -5.46 16.33 6.21
CA PRO A 362 -6.04 16.51 7.53
C PRO A 362 -6.52 17.95 7.72
N ALA A 363 -7.60 18.12 8.49
CA ALA A 363 -7.95 19.42 9.00
C ALA A 363 -6.91 19.90 10.04
N ASN A 364 -6.68 21.20 10.12
CA ASN A 364 -5.78 21.77 11.08
C ASN A 364 -6.30 21.63 12.51
N ALA A 365 -5.42 21.44 13.47
CA ALA A 365 -5.74 21.40 14.88
C ALA A 365 -6.27 22.77 15.35
N LEU A 366 -7.33 22.76 16.12
CA LEU A 366 -7.88 23.98 16.73
C LEU A 366 -6.90 24.52 17.78
N ASP A 367 -6.59 25.81 17.70
CA ASP A 367 -5.66 26.50 18.62
C ASP A 367 -4.27 25.85 18.73
N GLY A 368 -3.96 24.93 17.81
CA GLY A 368 -2.69 24.17 17.82
C GLY A 368 -1.68 24.66 16.77
N GLN A 369 -1.91 25.83 16.17
CA GLN A 369 -1.00 26.37 15.18
C GLN A 369 0.05 27.29 15.82
N LEU A 370 1.32 27.08 15.47
CA LEU A 370 2.38 27.99 15.88
C LEU A 370 2.18 29.35 15.21
N PRO A 371 2.49 30.45 15.92
CA PRO A 371 2.47 31.80 15.32
C PRO A 371 3.42 31.88 14.14
N ASP A 372 3.28 32.94 13.33
CA ASP A 372 4.23 33.25 12.29
C ASP A 372 5.63 33.35 12.86
N SER A 373 6.59 32.67 12.26
CA SER A 373 7.96 32.66 12.67
C SER A 373 8.89 32.57 11.46
N GLU A 374 10.14 32.96 11.63
CA GLU A 374 11.14 32.77 10.59
C GLU A 374 11.24 31.30 10.18
N LEU A 375 11.06 30.40 11.14
CA LEU A 375 11.13 28.95 10.95
C LEU A 375 9.97 28.39 10.11
N LEU A 376 8.73 28.85 10.33
CA LEU A 376 7.54 28.32 9.66
C LEU A 376 7.03 29.21 8.52
N GLY A 377 7.57 30.42 8.40
CA GLY A 377 7.10 31.41 7.44
C GLY A 377 5.69 31.93 7.74
N LYS A 378 5.16 32.71 6.82
CA LYS A 378 3.76 33.20 6.91
C LYS A 378 2.79 32.15 6.39
N PRO A 379 1.59 31.97 7.02
CA PRO A 379 0.58 31.10 6.50
C PRO A 379 0.09 31.58 5.12
N SER A 380 -0.14 30.63 4.23
CA SER A 380 -0.77 30.90 2.94
C SER A 380 -2.24 31.22 3.11
N PRO A 381 -2.86 32.04 2.25
CA PRO A 381 -4.31 32.24 2.25
C PRO A 381 -5.11 30.97 1.93
N LYS A 382 -4.45 29.89 1.54
CA LYS A 382 -5.07 28.57 1.26
C LYS A 382 -5.03 27.62 2.46
N VAL A 383 -4.72 28.09 3.67
CA VAL A 383 -4.66 27.26 4.87
C VAL A 383 -6.01 26.59 5.12
N ALA A 384 -6.02 25.29 5.33
CA ALA A 384 -7.21 24.53 5.70
C ALA A 384 -7.80 25.03 7.03
N PRO A 385 -9.12 24.96 7.23
CA PRO A 385 -9.75 25.46 8.44
C PRO A 385 -9.27 24.68 9.67
N GLU A 386 -9.15 25.39 10.79
CA GLU A 386 -8.95 24.79 12.10
C GLU A 386 -10.29 24.25 12.62
N VAL A 387 -10.31 23.00 13.05
CA VAL A 387 -11.53 22.38 13.57
C VAL A 387 -11.24 21.55 14.82
N GLN A 388 -12.24 21.39 15.66
CA GLN A 388 -12.13 20.50 16.81
C GLN A 388 -11.84 19.06 16.34
N GLY A 389 -10.79 18.46 16.88
CA GLY A 389 -10.33 17.12 16.46
C GLY A 389 -9.54 17.11 15.17
N GLY A 390 -9.18 18.27 14.62
CA GLY A 390 -8.17 18.38 13.58
C GLY A 390 -6.78 17.97 14.13
N ILE A 391 -5.91 17.51 13.25
CA ILE A 391 -4.57 17.00 13.62
C ILE A 391 -3.44 17.63 12.79
N GLY A 392 -3.79 18.32 11.72
CA GLY A 392 -2.80 18.90 10.79
C GLY A 392 -2.08 20.12 11.37
N CYS A 393 -0.88 20.38 10.88
CA CYS A 393 -0.11 21.58 11.14
C CYS A 393 0.00 22.42 9.87
N ARG A 394 -0.62 23.58 9.83
CA ARG A 394 -0.57 24.55 8.72
C ARG A 394 -0.80 23.89 7.34
N CYS A 395 -1.79 23.02 7.26
CA CYS A 395 -2.14 22.36 6.02
C CYS A 395 -2.73 23.36 5.01
N GLU A 396 -2.15 23.44 3.84
CA GLU A 396 -2.55 24.33 2.73
C GLU A 396 -3.31 23.54 1.66
N CYS A 397 -4.38 22.86 2.03
CA CYS A 397 -5.20 22.12 1.08
C CYS A 397 -6.27 23.01 0.46
N GLU A 398 -6.56 22.82 -0.82
CA GLU A 398 -7.68 23.52 -1.47
C GLU A 398 -9.01 23.17 -0.79
N GLY A 399 -9.81 24.20 -0.40
CA GLY A 399 -10.91 24.13 0.54
C GLY A 399 -12.00 23.07 0.29
N THR A 400 -12.20 22.60 -0.95
CA THR A 400 -13.11 21.48 -1.29
C THR A 400 -12.46 20.12 -1.21
N LYS A 401 -11.14 20.06 -1.11
CA LYS A 401 -10.32 18.84 -1.12
C LYS A 401 -9.78 18.50 0.28
N THR A 402 -10.36 19.04 1.33
CA THR A 402 -9.95 18.82 2.73
C THR A 402 -10.39 17.47 3.30
N ARG A 403 -11.02 16.61 2.52
CA ARG A 403 -11.42 15.29 2.98
C ARG A 403 -10.29 14.31 2.77
N ASN A 404 -9.89 13.64 3.85
CA ASN A 404 -9.07 12.44 3.75
C ASN A 404 -9.73 11.49 2.76
N TYR A 405 -8.91 10.89 1.89
CA TYR A 405 -9.39 9.82 1.04
C TYR A 405 -9.79 8.63 1.92
N ASP A 406 -11.08 8.62 2.34
CA ASP A 406 -11.67 7.56 3.18
C ASP A 406 -11.95 6.35 2.32
N SER A 407 -10.90 5.60 2.01
CA SER A 407 -11.00 4.39 1.20
C SER A 407 -11.36 3.19 2.08
N TYR A 408 -12.07 2.24 1.50
CA TYR A 408 -12.29 0.92 2.07
C TYR A 408 -10.97 0.27 2.53
N CYS A 409 -9.89 0.48 1.77
CA CYS A 409 -8.59 -0.12 2.03
C CYS A 409 -7.88 0.50 3.24
N ILE A 410 -7.93 1.82 3.45
CA ILE A 410 -7.41 2.43 4.68
C ILE A 410 -8.07 1.80 5.91
N ASN A 411 -9.40 1.74 5.90
CA ASN A 411 -10.14 1.15 7.01
C ASN A 411 -9.80 -0.34 7.24
N LYS A 412 -9.58 -1.10 6.17
CA LYS A 412 -9.17 -2.50 6.24
C LYS A 412 -7.80 -2.65 6.88
N LEU A 413 -6.82 -1.91 6.41
CA LEU A 413 -5.43 -2.01 6.86
C LEU A 413 -5.22 -1.45 8.27
N LYS A 414 -6.00 -0.45 8.68
CA LYS A 414 -6.01 0.08 10.05
C LYS A 414 -6.81 -0.76 11.04
N GLN A 415 -7.68 -1.64 10.57
CA GLN A 415 -8.58 -2.42 11.43
C GLN A 415 -7.88 -3.13 12.60
N PRO A 416 -6.70 -3.75 12.46
CA PRO A 416 -6.01 -4.39 13.57
C PRO A 416 -5.57 -3.44 14.69
N ASN A 417 -5.37 -2.16 14.37
CA ASN A 417 -4.83 -1.15 15.28
C ASN A 417 -5.91 -0.22 15.85
N THR A 418 -7.17 -0.42 15.50
CA THR A 418 -8.27 0.42 16.00
C THR A 418 -9.22 -0.39 16.88
N SER A 419 -9.77 0.24 17.92
CA SER A 419 -10.79 -0.36 18.78
C SER A 419 -12.20 -0.27 18.20
N LYS A 420 -12.39 0.45 17.09
CA LYS A 420 -13.70 0.65 16.44
C LYS A 420 -14.02 -0.51 15.51
N LYS A 421 -15.14 -1.20 15.74
CA LYS A 421 -15.68 -2.15 14.76
C LYS A 421 -16.14 -1.39 13.52
N LEU A 422 -15.53 -1.72 12.38
CA LEU A 422 -16.00 -1.24 11.09
C LEU A 422 -17.40 -1.80 10.81
N GLY A 423 -18.39 -0.92 10.76
CA GLY A 423 -19.77 -1.32 10.47
C GLY A 423 -19.88 -1.74 9.00
N VAL A 424 -20.15 -3.01 8.78
CA VAL A 424 -20.39 -3.62 7.45
C VAL A 424 -21.48 -2.88 6.64
N LEU A 425 -22.30 -2.08 7.29
CA LEU A 425 -23.43 -1.37 6.68
C LEU A 425 -23.09 -0.05 5.95
N LYS A 426 -21.89 0.51 6.13
CA LYS A 426 -21.48 1.71 5.37
C LYS A 426 -21.09 1.41 3.92
N TRP A 427 -20.72 0.18 3.60
CA TRP A 427 -20.26 -0.21 2.28
C TRP A 427 -21.36 -0.14 1.19
N VAL A 428 -22.62 -0.43 1.56
CA VAL A 428 -23.75 -0.43 0.61
C VAL A 428 -24.20 0.97 0.20
N LYS A 429 -23.85 2.03 0.94
CA LYS A 429 -24.29 3.40 0.65
C LYS A 429 -23.41 4.19 -0.33
N ASN A 430 -22.21 3.76 -0.60
CA ASN A 430 -21.25 4.49 -1.45
C ASN A 430 -21.15 3.96 -2.90
N TRP A 431 -22.05 3.05 -3.30
CA TRP A 431 -22.16 2.53 -4.66
C TRP A 431 -23.41 3.08 -5.40
N LYS A 432 -23.78 4.32 -5.12
CA LYS A 432 -24.80 5.05 -5.92
C LYS A 432 -24.23 6.34 -6.45
#